data_e0a4dda792e5aea778ad848e650c87f1
#
_entry.id   e0a4dda792e5aea778ad848e650c87f1
#
_cell.length_a   1.000
_cell.length_b   1.000
_cell.length_c   1.000
_cell.angle_alpha   90.00
_cell.angle_beta   90.00
_cell.angle_gamma   90.00
#
_symmetry.space_group_name_H-M   'P 1'
#
loop_
_entity.id
_entity.type
_entity.pdbx_description
1 polymer ?
#
loop_
_entity_poly.entity_id
_entity_poly.type
_entity_poly.pdbx_seq_one_letter_code
_entity_poly.pdbx_strand_id
1 'polypeptide(L)'
;MTTSVASKPYMPICGDDYPLTEKQKHLMALAHDLGKNKFAPRAAQLDRDAQFPFENYKDMKAAGLLALCVPEAHGGQGADYATYAMVSSEIGRWCGATALTFNMHVCTMMWSGLLSEDLDMTPEQRALHRVHQKSHFARVVNDGAIYAQPFSEGGASAAGAQPFGTQAVKVEGGWKINGKKIFASLSDAADFFGVLCTEKSQMPNCPDAIRFIWPYRAQHPA
;
A
#
# COMPACT_ATOMS: atom_id res chain seq x y z
N MET A 1 22.17 13.27 -39.41
CA MET A 1 22.19 14.36 -38.42
C MET A 1 21.19 13.99 -37.32
N THR A 2 21.67 13.40 -36.24
CA THR A 2 20.87 13.06 -35.07
C THR A 2 20.76 14.31 -34.21
N THR A 3 19.61 14.96 -34.25
CA THR A 3 19.31 16.06 -33.34
C THR A 3 19.24 15.47 -31.93
N SER A 4 20.23 15.76 -31.10
CA SER A 4 20.21 15.55 -29.68
C SER A 4 19.01 16.31 -29.10
N VAL A 5 17.96 15.60 -28.71
CA VAL A 5 16.89 16.17 -27.89
C VAL A 5 17.51 16.44 -26.55
N ALA A 6 17.85 17.68 -26.25
CA ALA A 6 18.26 18.11 -24.95
C ALA A 6 17.17 17.68 -23.97
N SER A 7 17.53 16.83 -22.99
CA SER A 7 16.61 16.41 -21.95
C SER A 7 16.12 17.66 -21.22
N LYS A 8 14.81 17.91 -21.27
CA LYS A 8 14.23 19.00 -20.46
C LYS A 8 14.64 18.76 -19.00
N PRO A 9 15.02 19.82 -18.27
CA PRO A 9 15.32 19.69 -16.86
C PRO A 9 14.10 19.11 -16.14
N TYR A 10 14.34 18.28 -15.13
CA TYR A 10 13.29 17.74 -14.26
C TYR A 10 12.51 18.92 -13.68
N MET A 11 11.23 19.00 -14.02
CA MET A 11 10.29 19.92 -13.38
C MET A 11 9.38 19.08 -12.49
N PRO A 12 9.35 19.30 -11.18
CA PRO A 12 8.39 18.66 -10.32
C PRO A 12 6.96 18.98 -10.76
N ILE A 13 6.03 18.07 -10.55
CA ILE A 13 4.60 18.22 -10.91
C ILE A 13 3.97 19.42 -10.20
N CYS A 14 4.54 19.84 -9.06
CA CYS A 14 4.15 21.02 -8.31
C CYS A 14 4.89 22.23 -8.88
N GLY A 15 4.13 23.21 -9.42
CA GLY A 15 4.68 24.48 -9.86
C GLY A 15 5.17 25.36 -8.68
N ASP A 16 5.62 26.57 -9.00
CA ASP A 16 6.14 27.55 -8.03
C ASP A 16 5.13 27.92 -6.93
N ASP A 17 3.83 27.66 -7.15
CA ASP A 17 2.74 27.94 -6.20
C ASP A 17 2.67 26.95 -5.01
N TYR A 18 3.41 25.84 -5.06
CA TYR A 18 3.47 24.86 -3.96
C TYR A 18 4.93 24.61 -3.57
N PRO A 19 5.47 25.36 -2.61
CA PRO A 19 6.86 25.23 -2.20
C PRO A 19 7.07 23.88 -1.51
N LEU A 20 7.92 23.04 -2.11
CA LEU A 20 8.28 21.74 -1.56
C LEU A 20 9.29 21.88 -0.41
N THR A 21 9.09 21.10 0.65
CA THR A 21 10.09 20.93 1.69
C THR A 21 11.31 20.19 1.14
N GLU A 22 12.47 20.30 1.80
CA GLU A 22 13.69 19.59 1.40
C GLU A 22 13.49 18.06 1.41
N LYS A 23 12.70 17.55 2.34
CA LYS A 23 12.32 16.13 2.40
C LYS A 23 11.51 15.71 1.17
N GLN A 24 10.51 16.50 0.78
CA GLN A 24 9.72 16.24 -0.42
C GLN A 24 10.59 16.26 -1.68
N LYS A 25 11.47 17.27 -1.82
CA LYS A 25 12.42 17.35 -2.94
C LYS A 25 13.30 16.10 -3.00
N HIS A 26 13.84 15.68 -1.86
CA HIS A 26 14.67 14.47 -1.78
C HIS A 26 13.92 13.21 -2.21
N LEU A 27 12.71 12.97 -1.67
CA LEU A 27 11.90 11.81 -2.00
C LEU A 27 11.45 11.80 -3.47
N MET A 28 11.13 12.97 -4.01
CA MET A 28 10.81 13.14 -5.43
C MET A 28 12.00 12.84 -6.33
N ALA A 29 13.19 13.34 -5.99
CA ALA A 29 14.42 13.07 -6.74
C ALA A 29 14.76 11.57 -6.71
N LEU A 30 14.63 10.92 -5.57
CA LEU A 30 14.82 9.48 -5.42
C LEU A 30 13.85 8.68 -6.31
N ALA A 31 12.56 9.04 -6.30
CA ALA A 31 11.55 8.42 -7.15
C ALA A 31 11.83 8.64 -8.64
N HIS A 32 12.30 9.85 -9.01
CA HIS A 32 12.72 10.18 -10.37
C HIS A 32 13.89 9.29 -10.83
N ASP A 33 14.93 9.20 -10.03
CA ASP A 33 16.14 8.45 -10.39
C ASP A 33 15.86 6.95 -10.53
N LEU A 34 15.08 6.37 -9.62
CA LEU A 34 14.62 4.98 -9.74
C LEU A 34 13.74 4.81 -10.98
N GLY A 35 12.78 5.70 -11.17
CA GLY A 35 11.86 5.67 -12.30
C GLY A 35 12.61 5.69 -13.62
N LYS A 36 13.45 6.70 -13.82
CA LYS A 36 14.20 6.93 -15.06
C LYS A 36 15.21 5.81 -15.34
N ASN A 37 16.00 5.44 -14.33
CA ASN A 37 17.18 4.60 -14.53
C ASN A 37 16.88 3.10 -14.35
N LYS A 38 15.78 2.75 -13.67
CA LYS A 38 15.44 1.36 -13.33
C LYS A 38 14.09 0.94 -13.90
N PHE A 39 13.02 1.70 -13.68
CA PHE A 39 11.67 1.27 -14.03
C PHE A 39 11.37 1.45 -15.52
N ALA A 40 11.69 2.59 -16.11
CA ALA A 40 11.43 2.87 -17.51
C ALA A 40 12.07 1.84 -18.46
N PRO A 41 13.34 1.41 -18.29
CA PRO A 41 13.94 0.40 -19.14
C PRO A 41 13.22 -0.96 -19.13
N ARG A 42 12.53 -1.30 -18.03
CA ARG A 42 11.83 -2.58 -17.86
C ARG A 42 10.35 -2.50 -18.25
N ALA A 43 9.73 -1.31 -18.22
CA ALA A 43 8.28 -1.14 -18.29
C ALA A 43 7.65 -1.80 -19.54
N ALA A 44 8.23 -1.57 -20.71
CA ALA A 44 7.71 -2.11 -21.97
C ALA A 44 7.82 -3.65 -22.05
N GLN A 45 8.84 -4.25 -21.45
CA GLN A 45 9.01 -5.69 -21.41
C GLN A 45 8.00 -6.32 -20.45
N LEU A 46 7.86 -5.75 -19.23
CA LEU A 46 6.91 -6.20 -18.22
C LEU A 46 5.46 -6.17 -18.75
N ASP A 47 5.11 -5.13 -19.53
CA ASP A 47 3.79 -5.01 -20.15
C ASP A 47 3.56 -6.10 -21.20
N ARG A 48 4.52 -6.30 -22.11
CA ARG A 48 4.42 -7.35 -23.17
C ARG A 48 4.27 -8.75 -22.58
N ASP A 49 5.00 -9.03 -21.51
CA ASP A 49 5.07 -10.37 -20.91
C ASP A 49 4.00 -10.57 -19.81
N ALA A 50 3.17 -9.55 -19.56
CA ALA A 50 2.18 -9.53 -18.48
C ALA A 50 2.79 -9.93 -17.11
N GLN A 51 3.99 -9.44 -16.79
CA GLN A 51 4.72 -9.79 -15.59
C GLN A 51 4.60 -8.71 -14.51
N PHE A 52 4.52 -9.16 -13.25
CA PHE A 52 4.60 -8.27 -12.12
C PHE A 52 6.02 -7.68 -11.97
N PRO A 53 6.17 -6.37 -11.65
CA PRO A 53 7.47 -5.67 -11.62
C PRO A 53 8.30 -5.98 -10.35
N PHE A 54 8.63 -7.24 -10.06
CA PHE A 54 9.36 -7.66 -8.86
C PHE A 54 10.68 -6.92 -8.66
N GLU A 55 11.44 -6.70 -9.73
CA GLU A 55 12.72 -5.99 -9.65
C GLU A 55 12.54 -4.52 -9.24
N ASN A 56 11.44 -3.87 -9.65
CA ASN A 56 11.14 -2.51 -9.22
C ASN A 56 10.84 -2.46 -7.71
N TYR A 57 10.18 -3.48 -7.17
CA TYR A 57 9.93 -3.60 -5.74
C TYR A 57 11.22 -3.84 -4.93
N LYS A 58 12.17 -4.62 -5.46
CA LYS A 58 13.50 -4.76 -4.86
C LYS A 58 14.25 -3.43 -4.82
N ASP A 59 14.20 -2.67 -5.90
CA ASP A 59 14.82 -1.35 -5.99
C ASP A 59 14.15 -0.36 -5.00
N MET A 60 12.81 -0.35 -4.91
CA MET A 60 12.07 0.48 -3.95
C MET A 60 12.36 0.10 -2.49
N LYS A 61 12.47 -1.22 -2.19
CA LYS A 61 12.88 -1.69 -0.87
C LYS A 61 14.27 -1.17 -0.51
N ALA A 62 15.24 -1.34 -1.40
CA ALA A 62 16.62 -0.87 -1.17
C ALA A 62 16.71 0.65 -0.96
N ALA A 63 15.80 1.41 -1.58
CA ALA A 63 15.70 2.86 -1.43
C ALA A 63 14.83 3.32 -0.24
N GLY A 64 14.25 2.39 0.54
CA GLY A 64 13.39 2.70 1.68
C GLY A 64 11.99 3.21 1.31
N LEU A 65 11.60 3.17 0.02
CA LEU A 65 10.31 3.68 -0.43
C LEU A 65 9.13 2.81 0.00
N LEU A 66 9.32 1.51 0.31
CA LEU A 66 8.23 0.70 0.86
C LEU A 66 7.78 1.22 2.23
N ALA A 67 8.66 1.88 2.99
CA ALA A 67 8.35 2.51 4.26
C ALA A 67 8.00 4.01 4.12
N LEU A 68 7.58 4.47 2.94
CA LEU A 68 7.35 5.89 2.64
C LEU A 68 6.43 6.56 3.68
N CYS A 69 5.28 5.97 3.98
CA CYS A 69 4.30 6.50 4.92
C CYS A 69 4.36 5.87 6.32
N VAL A 70 5.35 5.02 6.59
CA VAL A 70 5.62 4.58 7.96
C VAL A 70 6.21 5.75 8.74
N PRO A 71 5.71 6.09 9.95
CA PRO A 71 6.24 7.20 10.74
C PRO A 71 7.73 7.06 11.06
N GLU A 72 8.45 8.18 11.14
CA GLU A 72 9.89 8.20 11.46
C GLU A 72 10.21 7.52 12.78
N ALA A 73 9.34 7.68 13.78
CA ALA A 73 9.47 7.02 15.09
C ALA A 73 9.49 5.48 14.99
N HIS A 74 9.07 4.92 13.85
CA HIS A 74 9.09 3.49 13.54
C HIS A 74 10.11 3.13 12.45
N GLY A 75 11.01 4.05 12.09
CA GLY A 75 12.06 3.83 11.10
C GLY A 75 11.65 4.03 9.64
N GLY A 76 10.48 4.59 9.38
CA GLY A 76 10.01 4.93 8.03
C GLY A 76 10.38 6.35 7.60
N GLN A 77 9.86 6.76 6.44
CA GLN A 77 10.09 8.09 5.87
C GLN A 77 9.12 9.15 6.41
N GLY A 78 8.04 8.76 7.10
CA GLY A 78 7.06 9.67 7.69
C GLY A 78 6.42 10.61 6.68
N ALA A 79 6.23 10.16 5.43
CA ALA A 79 5.57 10.95 4.41
C ALA A 79 4.08 11.10 4.70
N ASP A 80 3.57 12.31 4.52
CA ASP A 80 2.16 12.62 4.53
C ASP A 80 1.48 12.24 3.20
N TYR A 81 0.16 12.46 3.13
CA TYR A 81 -0.62 12.12 1.93
C TYR A 81 -0.17 12.92 0.70
N ALA A 82 0.15 14.21 0.85
CA ALA A 82 0.61 15.04 -0.25
C ALA A 82 1.95 14.55 -0.80
N THR A 83 2.89 14.23 0.07
CA THR A 83 4.20 13.67 -0.31
C THR A 83 4.05 12.30 -1.00
N TYR A 84 3.19 11.45 -0.46
CA TYR A 84 2.86 10.16 -1.10
C TYR A 84 2.31 10.36 -2.52
N ALA A 85 1.35 11.25 -2.70
CA ALA A 85 0.74 11.51 -4.01
C ALA A 85 1.78 11.97 -5.03
N MET A 86 2.69 12.88 -4.63
CA MET A 86 3.78 13.36 -5.46
C MET A 86 4.75 12.23 -5.86
N VAL A 87 5.22 11.43 -4.90
CA VAL A 87 6.12 10.30 -5.15
C VAL A 87 5.47 9.27 -6.05
N SER A 88 4.20 8.91 -5.81
CA SER A 88 3.45 7.97 -6.67
C SER A 88 3.29 8.50 -8.10
N SER A 89 3.00 9.79 -8.24
CA SER A 89 2.90 10.44 -9.56
C SER A 89 4.22 10.39 -10.31
N GLU A 90 5.33 10.64 -9.61
CA GLU A 90 6.65 10.59 -10.22
C GLU A 90 7.01 9.16 -10.67
N ILE A 91 6.76 8.14 -9.85
CA ILE A 91 6.92 6.73 -10.24
C ILE A 91 6.06 6.42 -11.47
N GLY A 92 4.81 6.90 -11.50
CA GLY A 92 3.86 6.68 -12.59
C GLY A 92 4.31 7.21 -13.96
N ARG A 93 5.14 8.25 -13.98
CA ARG A 93 5.73 8.77 -15.23
C ARG A 93 6.62 7.76 -15.95
N TRP A 94 7.15 6.79 -15.21
CA TRP A 94 8.12 5.81 -15.70
C TRP A 94 7.56 4.40 -15.81
N CYS A 95 6.66 4.02 -14.89
CA CYS A 95 6.01 2.72 -14.90
C CYS A 95 4.66 2.79 -14.17
N GLY A 96 3.57 2.85 -14.92
CA GLY A 96 2.21 2.92 -14.38
C GLY A 96 1.83 1.71 -13.53
N ALA A 97 2.23 0.50 -13.94
CA ALA A 97 1.98 -0.73 -13.18
C ALA A 97 2.65 -0.70 -11.79
N THR A 98 3.90 -0.22 -11.72
CA THR A 98 4.61 -0.06 -10.45
C THR A 98 3.93 0.96 -9.56
N ALA A 99 3.55 2.13 -10.08
CA ALA A 99 2.89 3.17 -9.32
C ALA A 99 1.52 2.71 -8.78
N LEU A 100 0.72 2.06 -9.63
CA LEU A 100 -0.60 1.56 -9.24
C LEU A 100 -0.51 0.53 -8.10
N THR A 101 0.39 -0.42 -8.23
CA THR A 101 0.56 -1.46 -7.20
C THR A 101 1.23 -0.93 -5.94
N PHE A 102 2.20 -0.03 -6.06
CA PHE A 102 2.81 0.68 -4.93
C PHE A 102 1.78 1.46 -4.12
N ASN A 103 0.80 2.08 -4.78
CA ASN A 103 -0.31 2.75 -4.11
C ASN A 103 -1.05 1.81 -3.13
N MET A 104 -1.33 0.58 -3.52
CA MET A 104 -2.02 -0.39 -2.64
C MET A 104 -1.23 -0.70 -1.37
N HIS A 105 0.09 -0.84 -1.49
CA HIS A 105 0.97 -1.07 -0.35
C HIS A 105 1.02 0.15 0.59
N VAL A 106 1.25 1.33 0.03
CA VAL A 106 1.40 2.56 0.83
C VAL A 106 0.10 2.95 1.51
N CYS A 107 -1.05 2.79 0.86
CA CYS A 107 -2.37 3.01 1.48
C CYS A 107 -2.54 2.17 2.75
N THR A 108 -2.06 0.93 2.75
CA THR A 108 -2.08 0.08 3.93
C THR A 108 -1.31 0.70 5.10
N MET A 109 -0.14 1.24 4.82
CA MET A 109 0.69 1.87 5.86
C MET A 109 0.05 3.16 6.38
N MET A 110 -0.58 3.96 5.50
CA MET A 110 -1.33 5.14 5.91
C MET A 110 -2.55 4.79 6.77
N TRP A 111 -3.30 3.74 6.43
CA TRP A 111 -4.45 3.30 7.23
C TRP A 111 -4.04 2.79 8.60
N SER A 112 -2.94 2.06 8.68
CA SER A 112 -2.40 1.58 9.96
C SER A 112 -1.74 2.69 10.78
N GLY A 113 -1.31 3.76 10.15
CA GLY A 113 -0.61 4.90 10.73
C GLY A 113 -1.49 6.15 10.80
N LEU A 114 -1.22 7.08 9.91
CA LEU A 114 -1.75 8.45 9.94
C LEU A 114 -3.28 8.51 10.02
N LEU A 115 -3.98 7.73 9.19
CA LEU A 115 -5.45 7.78 9.15
C LEU A 115 -6.13 7.14 10.37
N SER A 116 -5.44 6.32 11.13
CA SER A 116 -5.99 5.70 12.33
C SER A 116 -5.84 6.58 13.59
N GLU A 117 -5.05 7.63 13.53
CA GLU A 117 -4.82 8.50 14.71
C GLU A 117 -6.10 9.23 15.13
N ASP A 118 -6.90 9.65 14.17
CA ASP A 118 -8.14 10.42 14.39
C ASP A 118 -9.37 9.53 14.64
N LEU A 119 -9.21 8.20 14.65
CA LEU A 119 -10.33 7.30 14.93
C LEU A 119 -10.72 7.36 16.40
N ASP A 120 -12.02 7.41 16.66
CA ASP A 120 -12.57 7.30 18.00
C ASP A 120 -12.41 5.86 18.50
N MET A 121 -11.51 5.68 19.46
CA MET A 121 -11.15 4.39 20.04
C MET A 121 -11.15 4.49 21.57
N THR A 122 -11.67 3.44 22.23
CA THR A 122 -11.45 3.31 23.68
C THR A 122 -9.96 3.16 23.99
N PRO A 123 -9.51 3.43 25.22
CA PRO A 123 -8.10 3.24 25.62
C PRO A 123 -7.58 1.82 25.31
N GLU A 124 -8.40 0.80 25.52
CA GLU A 124 -8.06 -0.61 25.28
C GLU A 124 -7.92 -0.90 23.78
N GLN A 125 -8.85 -0.37 22.96
CA GLN A 125 -8.79 -0.48 21.49
C GLN A 125 -7.55 0.19 20.95
N ARG A 126 -7.22 1.39 21.45
CA ARG A 126 -6.03 2.13 21.05
C ARG A 126 -4.76 1.41 21.44
N ALA A 127 -4.70 0.83 22.66
CA ALA A 127 -3.54 0.06 23.10
C ALA A 127 -3.30 -1.17 22.19
N LEU A 128 -4.36 -1.91 21.86
CA LEU A 128 -4.27 -3.05 20.96
C LEU A 128 -3.88 -2.61 19.54
N HIS A 129 -4.46 -1.52 19.05
CA HIS A 129 -4.11 -0.94 17.75
C HIS A 129 -2.62 -0.60 17.66
N ARG A 130 -2.04 0.04 18.71
CA ARG A 130 -0.59 0.36 18.76
C ARG A 130 0.30 -0.88 18.70
N VAL A 131 -0.09 -1.97 19.33
CA VAL A 131 0.66 -3.24 19.24
C VAL A 131 0.67 -3.76 17.80
N HIS A 132 -0.49 -3.77 17.13
CA HIS A 132 -0.59 -4.21 15.74
C HIS A 132 0.17 -3.28 14.80
N GLN A 133 0.00 -1.97 14.93
CA GLN A 133 0.68 -0.94 14.16
C GLN A 133 2.21 -1.12 14.21
N LYS A 134 2.77 -1.26 15.41
CA LYS A 134 4.20 -1.49 15.61
C LYS A 134 4.68 -2.75 14.89
N SER A 135 3.89 -3.84 14.96
CA SER A 135 4.21 -5.09 14.28
C SER A 135 4.21 -4.95 12.75
N HIS A 136 3.22 -4.24 12.18
CA HIS A 136 3.14 -4.01 10.73
C HIS A 136 4.30 -3.15 10.24
N PHE A 137 4.58 -2.05 10.92
CA PHE A 137 5.68 -1.16 10.57
C PHE A 137 7.04 -1.85 10.65
N ALA A 138 7.28 -2.63 11.71
CA ALA A 138 8.52 -3.39 11.85
C ALA A 138 8.75 -4.36 10.68
N ARG A 139 7.71 -5.06 10.23
CA ARG A 139 7.81 -5.96 9.06
C ARG A 139 8.15 -5.20 7.77
N VAL A 140 7.54 -4.04 7.55
CA VAL A 140 7.84 -3.24 6.36
C VAL A 140 9.27 -2.70 6.41
N VAL A 141 9.67 -2.11 7.54
CA VAL A 141 10.97 -1.45 7.69
C VAL A 141 12.11 -2.48 7.70
N ASN A 142 11.98 -3.55 8.48
CA ASN A 142 13.08 -4.51 8.67
C ASN A 142 13.13 -5.57 7.57
N ASP A 143 11.95 -6.10 7.20
CA ASP A 143 11.87 -7.23 6.27
C ASP A 143 11.54 -6.79 4.85
N GLY A 144 11.04 -5.56 4.67
CA GLY A 144 10.52 -5.04 3.41
C GLY A 144 9.25 -5.76 2.98
N ALA A 145 8.43 -6.16 3.95
CA ALA A 145 7.18 -6.86 3.70
C ALA A 145 6.20 -6.02 2.87
N ILE A 146 5.56 -6.66 1.91
CA ILE A 146 4.60 -6.05 0.99
C ILE A 146 3.18 -6.39 1.47
N TYR A 147 2.34 -5.38 1.52
CA TYR A 147 0.94 -5.50 1.95
C TYR A 147 -0.02 -5.22 0.80
N ALA A 148 -1.02 -6.09 0.62
CA ALA A 148 -2.13 -5.90 -0.31
C ALA A 148 -3.45 -5.74 0.42
N GLN A 149 -4.40 -5.07 -0.24
CA GLN A 149 -5.74 -4.80 0.31
C GLN A 149 -6.83 -5.23 -0.68
N PRO A 150 -7.23 -6.49 -0.72
CA PRO A 150 -8.33 -6.91 -1.55
C PRO A 150 -9.67 -6.45 -0.96
N PHE A 151 -10.16 -5.29 -1.40
CA PHE A 151 -11.42 -4.72 -0.95
C PHE A 151 -12.61 -5.18 -1.76
N SER A 152 -12.48 -5.06 -3.08
CA SER A 152 -13.60 -5.15 -4.00
C SER A 152 -14.21 -6.54 -4.06
N GLU A 153 -15.53 -6.55 -4.21
CA GLU A 153 -16.35 -7.72 -4.49
C GLU A 153 -17.24 -7.41 -5.70
N GLY A 154 -17.76 -8.42 -6.36
CA GLY A 154 -18.68 -8.23 -7.48
C GLY A 154 -20.07 -7.79 -7.00
N GLY A 155 -20.25 -6.53 -6.65
CA GLY A 155 -21.56 -6.02 -6.21
C GLY A 155 -21.50 -4.66 -5.52
N ALA A 156 -22.60 -4.24 -4.90
CA ALA A 156 -22.78 -2.93 -4.27
C ALA A 156 -22.03 -2.77 -2.93
N SER A 157 -21.46 -3.83 -2.38
CA SER A 157 -20.74 -3.81 -1.10
C SER A 157 -19.51 -2.89 -1.13
N ALA A 158 -18.84 -2.77 -2.27
CA ALA A 158 -17.70 -1.88 -2.45
C ALA A 158 -18.03 -0.39 -2.28
N ALA A 159 -19.29 -0.02 -2.48
CA ALA A 159 -19.78 1.35 -2.30
C ALA A 159 -20.30 1.63 -0.87
N GLY A 160 -20.15 0.70 0.06
CA GLY A 160 -20.62 0.85 1.44
C GLY A 160 -22.14 0.71 1.61
N ALA A 161 -22.86 0.42 0.52
CA ALA A 161 -24.31 0.30 0.55
C ALA A 161 -24.82 -1.02 1.14
N GLN A 162 -23.97 -2.03 1.22
CA GLN A 162 -24.28 -3.35 1.76
C GLN A 162 -23.06 -3.94 2.51
N PRO A 163 -23.29 -4.86 3.47
CA PRO A 163 -22.22 -5.63 4.10
C PRO A 163 -21.40 -6.42 3.07
N PHE A 164 -20.14 -6.68 3.37
CA PHE A 164 -19.31 -7.51 2.50
C PHE A 164 -19.80 -8.95 2.47
N GLY A 165 -19.85 -9.53 1.28
CA GLY A 165 -20.17 -10.94 1.07
C GLY A 165 -19.10 -11.88 1.64
N THR A 166 -17.83 -11.44 1.68
CA THR A 166 -16.74 -12.13 2.39
C THR A 166 -17.03 -12.11 3.88
N GLN A 167 -17.07 -13.29 4.49
CA GLN A 167 -17.43 -13.48 5.89
C GLN A 167 -16.25 -13.97 6.71
N ALA A 168 -16.17 -13.52 7.95
CA ALA A 168 -15.20 -13.99 8.92
C ALA A 168 -15.90 -14.55 10.16
N VAL A 169 -15.42 -15.69 10.64
CA VAL A 169 -15.86 -16.32 11.88
C VAL A 169 -14.66 -16.51 12.78
N LYS A 170 -14.76 -16.09 14.03
CA LYS A 170 -13.73 -16.30 15.02
C LYS A 170 -13.63 -17.78 15.36
N VAL A 171 -12.41 -18.32 15.33
CA VAL A 171 -12.10 -19.71 15.68
C VAL A 171 -10.95 -19.73 16.67
N GLU A 172 -10.66 -20.88 17.24
CA GLU A 172 -9.46 -21.04 18.09
C GLU A 172 -8.20 -20.71 17.28
N GLY A 173 -7.35 -19.86 17.83
CA GLY A 173 -6.11 -19.42 17.20
C GLY A 173 -6.24 -18.37 16.08
N GLY A 174 -7.46 -17.91 15.74
CA GLY A 174 -7.58 -16.88 14.71
C GLY A 174 -8.97 -16.72 14.09
N TRP A 175 -9.01 -16.63 12.77
CA TRP A 175 -10.20 -16.37 11.98
C TRP A 175 -10.32 -17.31 10.79
N LYS A 176 -11.53 -17.81 10.54
CA LYS A 176 -11.87 -18.47 9.27
C LYS A 176 -12.57 -17.45 8.38
N ILE A 177 -11.92 -17.13 7.25
CA ILE A 177 -12.44 -16.19 6.26
C ILE A 177 -12.90 -16.97 5.04
N ASN A 178 -14.11 -16.67 4.55
CA ASN A 178 -14.68 -17.28 3.36
C ASN A 178 -15.35 -16.22 2.48
N GLY A 179 -14.99 -16.17 1.20
CA GLY A 179 -15.52 -15.21 0.24
C GLY A 179 -14.67 -15.10 -1.01
N LYS A 180 -15.04 -14.15 -1.88
CA LYS A 180 -14.33 -13.87 -3.13
C LYS A 180 -14.08 -12.38 -3.25
N LYS A 181 -12.84 -12.01 -3.47
CA LYS A 181 -12.42 -10.65 -3.78
C LYS A 181 -11.99 -10.55 -5.24
N ILE A 182 -12.14 -9.36 -5.82
CA ILE A 182 -11.71 -9.02 -7.17
C ILE A 182 -10.79 -7.80 -7.11
N PHE A 183 -10.02 -7.56 -8.18
CA PHE A 183 -9.03 -6.49 -8.26
C PHE A 183 -8.02 -6.51 -7.09
N ALA A 184 -7.56 -7.70 -6.73
CA ALA A 184 -6.55 -7.88 -5.69
C ALA A 184 -5.14 -7.52 -6.21
N SER A 185 -4.91 -6.23 -6.49
CA SER A 185 -3.59 -5.74 -6.89
C SER A 185 -2.53 -6.16 -5.86
N LEU A 186 -1.32 -6.48 -6.32
CA LEU A 186 -0.24 -7.05 -5.50
C LEU A 186 -0.39 -8.52 -5.10
N SER A 187 -1.43 -9.25 -5.51
CA SER A 187 -1.62 -10.64 -5.05
C SER A 187 -0.41 -11.54 -5.28
N ASP A 188 0.34 -11.32 -6.35
CA ASP A 188 1.54 -12.11 -6.69
C ASP A 188 2.76 -11.78 -5.83
N ALA A 189 2.80 -10.61 -5.22
CA ALA A 189 3.97 -10.10 -4.51
C ALA A 189 3.74 -9.85 -3.01
N ALA A 190 2.49 -9.88 -2.56
CA ALA A 190 2.16 -9.55 -1.18
C ALA A 190 2.56 -10.64 -0.21
N ASP A 191 3.26 -10.24 0.85
CA ASP A 191 3.53 -11.11 2.01
C ASP A 191 2.30 -11.18 2.94
N PHE A 192 1.49 -10.13 2.95
CA PHE A 192 0.32 -10.03 3.82
C PHE A 192 -0.87 -9.41 3.10
N PHE A 193 -2.06 -9.95 3.39
CA PHE A 193 -3.33 -9.43 2.92
C PHE A 193 -4.13 -8.82 4.07
N GLY A 194 -4.60 -7.58 3.88
CA GLY A 194 -5.66 -7.00 4.69
C GLY A 194 -7.01 -7.32 4.08
N VAL A 195 -7.80 -8.13 4.73
CA VAL A 195 -9.09 -8.58 4.20
C VAL A 195 -10.22 -7.83 4.88
N LEU A 196 -10.94 -7.01 4.10
CA LEU A 196 -12.16 -6.37 4.56
C LEU A 196 -13.32 -7.35 4.43
N CYS A 197 -13.99 -7.66 5.53
CA CYS A 197 -15.02 -8.69 5.60
C CYS A 197 -16.10 -8.36 6.65
N THR A 198 -17.19 -9.10 6.60
CA THR A 198 -18.23 -9.04 7.61
C THR A 198 -17.97 -10.13 8.66
N GLU A 199 -17.77 -9.72 9.92
CA GLU A 199 -17.75 -10.66 11.04
C GLU A 199 -19.16 -11.09 11.38
N LYS A 200 -19.43 -12.37 11.29
CA LYS A 200 -20.70 -12.95 11.75
C LYS A 200 -20.76 -12.95 13.26
N SER A 201 -21.79 -12.29 13.81
CA SER A 201 -22.04 -12.34 15.24
C SER A 201 -22.36 -13.76 15.68
N GLN A 202 -21.70 -14.19 16.74
CA GLN A 202 -22.02 -15.48 17.40
C GLN A 202 -23.09 -15.31 18.49
N MET A 203 -23.50 -14.08 18.77
CA MET A 203 -24.51 -13.78 19.78
C MET A 203 -25.88 -13.53 19.12
N PRO A 204 -26.96 -14.12 19.64
CA PRO A 204 -28.30 -13.83 19.18
C PRO A 204 -28.60 -12.32 19.28
N ASN A 205 -29.21 -11.75 18.26
CA ASN A 205 -29.61 -10.33 18.18
C ASN A 205 -28.46 -9.30 18.23
N CYS A 206 -27.21 -9.71 18.04
CA CYS A 206 -26.09 -8.78 17.87
C CYS A 206 -25.88 -8.57 16.36
N PRO A 207 -25.77 -7.32 15.88
CA PRO A 207 -25.53 -7.08 14.46
C PRO A 207 -24.16 -7.58 14.03
N ASP A 208 -24.07 -8.01 12.75
CA ASP A 208 -22.78 -8.31 12.12
C ASP A 208 -21.91 -7.05 12.08
N ALA A 209 -20.62 -7.19 12.28
CA ALA A 209 -19.68 -6.08 12.26
C ALA A 209 -18.79 -6.13 11.02
N ILE A 210 -18.50 -4.98 10.45
CA ILE A 210 -17.46 -4.88 9.42
C ILE A 210 -16.10 -4.95 10.12
N ARG A 211 -15.26 -5.87 9.69
CA ARG A 211 -13.91 -6.08 10.21
C ARG A 211 -12.87 -5.97 9.12
N PHE A 212 -11.76 -5.39 9.52
CA PHE A 212 -10.52 -5.44 8.76
C PHE A 212 -9.60 -6.41 9.47
N ILE A 213 -9.38 -7.59 8.87
CA ILE A 213 -8.58 -8.64 9.48
C ILE A 213 -7.16 -8.58 8.94
N TRP A 214 -6.21 -8.31 9.80
CA TRP A 214 -4.78 -8.31 9.59
C TRP A 214 -4.07 -9.28 10.53
N PRO A 215 -2.93 -9.82 10.13
CA PRO A 215 -2.49 -10.09 8.77
C PRO A 215 -2.76 -11.54 8.39
N TYR A 216 -3.23 -11.77 7.20
CA TYR A 216 -3.20 -13.09 6.59
C TYR A 216 -1.92 -13.17 5.74
N ARG A 217 -0.97 -14.04 6.12
CA ARG A 217 0.24 -14.25 5.33
C ARG A 217 -0.12 -14.97 4.04
N ALA A 218 0.30 -14.43 2.90
CA ALA A 218 0.17 -15.12 1.63
C ALA A 218 0.95 -16.44 1.68
N GLN A 219 0.31 -17.54 1.28
CA GLN A 219 1.02 -18.77 0.99
C GLN A 219 1.47 -18.66 -0.46
N HIS A 220 2.74 -18.35 -0.68
CA HIS A 220 3.31 -18.47 -2.00
C HIS A 220 3.36 -19.95 -2.35
N PRO A 221 2.83 -20.37 -3.51
CA PRO A 221 3.09 -21.72 -3.98
C PRO A 221 4.60 -21.90 -4.14
N ALA A 222 5.11 -23.01 -3.63
CA ALA A 222 6.54 -23.40 -3.71
C ALA A 222 6.95 -23.61 -5.16
#